data_c6850b924135933132d2b8ab23677742
#
_entry.id   c6850b924135933132d2b8ab23677742
#
_cell.length_a   1.000
_cell.length_b   1.000
_cell.length_c   1.000
_cell.angle_alpha   90.00
_cell.angle_beta   90.00
_cell.angle_gamma   90.00
#
_symmetry.space_group_name_H-M   'P 1'
#
loop_
_entity.id
_entity.type
_entity.pdbx_description
1 polymer ?
#
loop_
_entity_poly.entity_id
_entity_poly.type
_entity_poly.pdbx_seq_one_letter_code
_entity_poly.pdbx_strand_id
1 'polypeptide(L)'
;MFNGEILKNAIISGANNISSQKNQINDLNIFPVPDGDTGTNMSMTIMAAAKALADYDGDDAGEVAQITASAMLRGARGNSGVITSLIFRGFAQGLKGMKEVNGKSLAAALGIGVDAAYKAVMKPTEGTILTVARMAYEEGVEASRINSDSLYVWQYICNKANEALAITPELLPVLKKAGVVDAGGKGLCVIFEGMLSYLKDGVMIEYTEAKKEATVDNFESAAAEFDDDIQFTYCTEFIIGRNIEDAPDPDELRSYLQTIGDCVVVVNDEEIIKVHVHTEQPGKALTKALLFGQLLTVKVENMKEQHKNVKAVAKPKKETFEPAEPVEDFGFVAVAAGEGLKNLFKDLGCANVVSGGQSMNPSTDDIYAAVMATPAKNVLVFPNNKNIILAAEQTIPMVKDRNVVIVPTRTIPQGMTALLNFDSEISPESNAQLMMDAATGVGTGLVTFAARNSEFGGKKIKEGDIIALENGKLTITEKNPVKAVVKLAKNMVTRDTSFITLIYGNDISEEDAKTAFNELSDKFGSRTDVTLVKGDQPVYYFILSVE
;
A
#
# COMPACT_ATOMS: atom_id res chain seq x y z
N MET A 1 -11.82 -8.90 -32.91
CA MET A 1 -11.48 -7.49 -32.58
C MET A 1 -12.26 -7.09 -31.34
N PHE A 2 -11.76 -6.17 -30.54
CA PHE A 2 -12.42 -5.63 -29.35
C PHE A 2 -12.75 -4.16 -29.57
N ASN A 3 -13.98 -3.77 -29.26
CA ASN A 3 -14.42 -2.36 -29.19
C ASN A 3 -14.17 -1.81 -27.78
N GLY A 4 -14.55 -0.56 -27.55
CA GLY A 4 -14.37 0.12 -26.27
C GLY A 4 -15.14 -0.54 -25.12
N GLU A 5 -16.37 -1.01 -25.34
CA GLU A 5 -17.17 -1.68 -24.32
C GLU A 5 -16.51 -2.97 -23.83
N ILE A 6 -16.02 -3.81 -24.78
CA ILE A 6 -15.33 -5.05 -24.45
C ILE A 6 -14.04 -4.75 -23.67
N LEU A 7 -13.26 -3.75 -24.11
CA LEU A 7 -12.01 -3.39 -23.43
C LEU A 7 -12.29 -2.82 -22.03
N LYS A 8 -13.31 -1.96 -21.88
CA LYS A 8 -13.76 -1.44 -20.59
C LYS A 8 -14.06 -2.55 -19.59
N ASN A 9 -14.92 -3.45 -19.99
CA ASN A 9 -15.35 -4.54 -19.11
C ASN A 9 -14.22 -5.52 -18.79
N ALA A 10 -13.30 -5.76 -19.74
CA ALA A 10 -12.09 -6.56 -19.48
C ALA A 10 -11.20 -5.89 -18.42
N ILE A 11 -10.96 -4.58 -18.51
CA ILE A 11 -10.16 -3.85 -17.52
C ILE A 11 -10.81 -3.87 -16.14
N ILE A 12 -12.14 -3.68 -16.06
CA ILE A 12 -12.88 -3.78 -14.79
C ILE A 12 -12.77 -5.20 -14.21
N SER A 13 -12.91 -6.24 -15.04
CA SER A 13 -12.71 -7.64 -14.61
C SER A 13 -11.30 -7.89 -14.08
N GLY A 14 -10.27 -7.33 -14.73
CA GLY A 14 -8.89 -7.39 -14.26
C GLY A 14 -8.70 -6.70 -12.90
N ALA A 15 -9.33 -5.53 -12.71
CA ALA A 15 -9.30 -4.79 -11.45
C ALA A 15 -9.98 -5.57 -10.31
N ASN A 16 -11.11 -6.20 -10.59
CA ASN A 16 -11.83 -7.03 -9.63
C ASN A 16 -11.01 -8.27 -9.25
N ASN A 17 -10.34 -8.90 -10.23
CA ASN A 17 -9.53 -10.08 -9.98
C ASN A 17 -8.35 -9.81 -9.05
N ILE A 18 -7.59 -8.74 -9.31
CA ILE A 18 -6.46 -8.41 -8.42
C ILE A 18 -6.96 -7.95 -7.03
N SER A 19 -8.09 -7.27 -6.95
CA SER A 19 -8.66 -6.84 -5.68
C SER A 19 -9.03 -8.03 -4.79
N SER A 20 -9.56 -9.10 -5.37
CA SER A 20 -9.90 -10.33 -4.63
C SER A 20 -8.65 -11.11 -4.17
N GLN A 21 -7.51 -10.95 -4.84
CA GLN A 21 -6.26 -11.68 -4.59
C GLN A 21 -5.16 -10.81 -3.94
N LYS A 22 -5.44 -9.54 -3.59
CA LYS A 22 -4.43 -8.59 -3.09
C LYS A 22 -3.62 -9.12 -1.91
N ASN A 23 -4.28 -9.81 -0.96
CA ASN A 23 -3.61 -10.35 0.22
C ASN A 23 -2.64 -11.49 -0.15
N GLN A 24 -3.03 -12.39 -1.07
CA GLN A 24 -2.14 -13.45 -1.56
C GLN A 24 -0.91 -12.88 -2.27
N ILE A 25 -1.06 -11.76 -2.99
CA ILE A 25 0.05 -11.07 -3.64
C ILE A 25 0.94 -10.37 -2.60
N ASN A 26 0.34 -9.77 -1.56
CA ASN A 26 1.09 -9.19 -0.45
C ASN A 26 1.96 -10.23 0.27
N ASP A 27 1.46 -11.47 0.39
CA ASP A 27 2.18 -12.58 1.03
C ASP A 27 3.45 -13.02 0.26
N LEU A 28 3.59 -12.64 -1.00
CA LEU A 28 4.79 -12.91 -1.80
C LEU A 28 5.94 -11.91 -1.51
N ASN A 29 5.70 -10.81 -0.81
CA ASN A 29 6.77 -9.90 -0.42
C ASN A 29 7.71 -10.58 0.58
N ILE A 30 9.00 -10.65 0.25
CA ILE A 30 9.97 -11.55 0.89
C ILE A 30 10.44 -11.06 2.26
N PHE A 31 10.42 -9.75 2.49
CA PHE A 31 11.01 -9.16 3.69
C PHE A 31 10.08 -9.34 4.91
N PRO A 32 10.63 -9.69 6.09
CA PRO A 32 9.81 -9.81 7.30
C PRO A 32 9.34 -8.47 7.89
N VAL A 33 9.59 -7.37 7.21
CA VAL A 33 9.11 -6.03 7.58
C VAL A 33 7.64 -5.87 7.15
N PRO A 34 6.78 -5.21 7.93
CA PRO A 34 5.38 -5.01 7.58
C PRO A 34 5.17 -3.94 6.49
N ASP A 35 5.88 -4.06 5.36
CA ASP A 35 5.76 -3.23 4.16
C ASP A 35 5.26 -4.00 2.92
N GLY A 36 4.77 -5.22 3.13
CA GLY A 36 4.23 -6.10 2.09
C GLY A 36 2.92 -5.58 1.52
N ASP A 37 2.97 -4.59 0.64
CA ASP A 37 1.82 -3.85 0.13
C ASP A 37 1.65 -3.91 -1.39
N THR A 38 2.42 -4.77 -2.10
CA THR A 38 2.42 -4.86 -3.56
C THR A 38 1.02 -5.10 -4.14
N GLY A 39 0.29 -6.09 -3.62
CA GLY A 39 -1.06 -6.40 -4.05
C GLY A 39 -2.03 -5.26 -3.77
N THR A 40 -1.92 -4.64 -2.61
CA THR A 40 -2.72 -3.47 -2.21
C THR A 40 -2.47 -2.29 -3.14
N ASN A 41 -1.21 -1.94 -3.39
CA ASN A 41 -0.84 -0.81 -4.25
C ASN A 41 -1.32 -1.02 -5.70
N MET A 42 -1.11 -2.21 -6.27
CA MET A 42 -1.55 -2.51 -7.63
C MET A 42 -3.08 -2.55 -7.73
N SER A 43 -3.76 -3.15 -6.76
CA SER A 43 -5.23 -3.18 -6.68
C SER A 43 -5.80 -1.76 -6.63
N MET A 44 -5.35 -0.91 -5.70
CA MET A 44 -5.83 0.47 -5.58
C MET A 44 -5.55 1.30 -6.84
N THR A 45 -4.44 1.05 -7.50
CA THR A 45 -4.07 1.74 -8.74
C THR A 45 -5.04 1.41 -9.88
N ILE A 46 -5.32 0.13 -10.14
CA ILE A 46 -6.23 -0.25 -11.24
C ILE A 46 -7.71 -0.03 -10.89
N MET A 47 -8.09 -0.10 -9.60
CA MET A 47 -9.45 0.24 -9.15
C MET A 47 -9.80 1.72 -9.42
N ALA A 48 -8.82 2.63 -9.43
CA ALA A 48 -9.05 4.00 -9.87
C ALA A 48 -9.52 4.06 -11.33
N ALA A 49 -8.97 3.21 -12.20
CA ALA A 49 -9.44 3.08 -13.58
C ALA A 49 -10.84 2.46 -13.67
N ALA A 50 -11.09 1.36 -12.93
CA ALA A 50 -12.40 0.72 -12.91
C ALA A 50 -13.52 1.69 -12.50
N LYS A 51 -13.25 2.54 -11.49
CA LYS A 51 -14.18 3.59 -11.05
C LYS A 51 -14.40 4.65 -12.13
N ALA A 52 -13.35 5.13 -12.78
CA ALA A 52 -13.47 6.13 -13.85
C ALA A 52 -14.20 5.59 -15.09
N LEU A 53 -14.04 4.29 -15.38
CA LEU A 53 -14.68 3.61 -16.49
C LEU A 53 -16.15 3.28 -16.23
N ALA A 54 -16.57 3.16 -14.97
CA ALA A 54 -17.96 2.86 -14.62
C ALA A 54 -18.94 3.92 -15.15
N ASP A 55 -18.50 5.19 -15.18
CA ASP A 55 -19.29 6.34 -15.63
C ASP A 55 -19.12 6.63 -17.14
N TYR A 56 -18.37 5.81 -17.89
CA TYR A 56 -18.11 6.01 -19.31
C TYR A 56 -19.00 5.10 -20.18
N ASP A 57 -19.83 5.73 -21.02
CA ASP A 57 -20.79 5.03 -21.91
C ASP A 57 -20.34 4.95 -23.39
N GLY A 58 -19.10 5.38 -23.69
CA GLY A 58 -18.58 5.36 -25.05
C GLY A 58 -18.07 3.96 -25.48
N ASP A 59 -17.89 3.80 -26.79
CA ASP A 59 -17.49 2.55 -27.45
C ASP A 59 -16.12 2.63 -28.14
N ASP A 60 -15.36 3.70 -27.91
CA ASP A 60 -14.03 3.89 -28.50
C ASP A 60 -12.95 3.27 -27.61
N ALA A 61 -12.22 2.28 -28.16
CA ALA A 61 -11.20 1.55 -27.39
C ALA A 61 -10.01 2.44 -27.00
N GLY A 62 -9.65 3.42 -27.84
CA GLY A 62 -8.60 4.38 -27.54
C GLY A 62 -8.99 5.33 -26.42
N GLU A 63 -10.26 5.76 -26.35
CA GLU A 63 -10.76 6.59 -25.25
C GLU A 63 -10.79 5.80 -23.94
N VAL A 64 -11.29 4.56 -23.95
CA VAL A 64 -11.25 3.65 -22.78
C VAL A 64 -9.82 3.50 -22.26
N ALA A 65 -8.87 3.24 -23.15
CA ALA A 65 -7.46 3.12 -22.77
C ALA A 65 -6.91 4.43 -22.19
N GLN A 66 -7.28 5.58 -22.74
CA GLN A 66 -6.85 6.89 -22.24
C GLN A 66 -7.43 7.23 -20.86
N ILE A 67 -8.71 6.94 -20.62
CA ILE A 67 -9.35 7.10 -19.31
C ILE A 67 -8.65 6.19 -18.30
N THR A 68 -8.41 4.92 -18.66
CA THR A 68 -7.67 3.95 -17.83
C THR A 68 -6.31 4.48 -17.42
N ALA A 69 -5.51 4.93 -18.39
CA ALA A 69 -4.17 5.43 -18.14
C ALA A 69 -4.15 6.67 -17.24
N SER A 70 -5.06 7.61 -17.47
CA SER A 70 -5.18 8.84 -16.68
C SER A 70 -5.57 8.54 -15.23
N ALA A 71 -6.57 7.69 -15.04
CA ALA A 71 -7.03 7.32 -13.69
C ALA A 71 -5.99 6.50 -12.93
N MET A 72 -5.32 5.53 -13.59
CA MET A 72 -4.25 4.76 -12.98
C MET A 72 -3.05 5.62 -12.59
N LEU A 73 -2.67 6.61 -13.42
CA LEU A 73 -1.56 7.51 -13.12
C LEU A 73 -1.85 8.32 -11.84
N ARG A 74 -3.04 8.88 -11.71
CA ARG A 74 -3.46 9.64 -10.51
C ARG A 74 -3.56 8.76 -9.28
N GLY A 75 -4.12 7.56 -9.42
CA GLY A 75 -4.29 6.58 -8.36
C GLY A 75 -3.04 5.76 -8.04
N ALA A 76 -1.91 5.93 -8.78
CA ALA A 76 -0.72 5.12 -8.64
C ALA A 76 -0.10 5.22 -7.24
N ARG A 77 0.17 4.05 -6.63
CA ARG A 77 0.72 3.94 -5.28
C ARG A 77 1.92 2.99 -5.27
N GLY A 78 2.96 3.37 -4.57
CA GLY A 78 4.19 2.58 -4.48
C GLY A 78 4.81 2.28 -5.84
N ASN A 79 5.97 1.63 -5.86
CA ASN A 79 6.67 1.30 -7.11
C ASN A 79 5.84 0.37 -8.01
N SER A 80 5.18 -0.65 -7.44
CA SER A 80 4.39 -1.63 -8.21
C SER A 80 3.19 -0.98 -8.90
N GLY A 81 2.47 -0.10 -8.21
CA GLY A 81 1.36 0.65 -8.79
C GLY A 81 1.82 1.62 -9.88
N VAL A 82 2.92 2.36 -9.64
CA VAL A 82 3.48 3.28 -10.65
C VAL A 82 3.93 2.51 -11.91
N ILE A 83 4.67 1.41 -11.75
CA ILE A 83 5.11 0.61 -12.91
C ILE A 83 3.89 0.07 -13.68
N THR A 84 2.87 -0.44 -12.99
CA THR A 84 1.62 -0.89 -13.62
C THR A 84 0.94 0.26 -14.37
N SER A 85 0.85 1.44 -13.77
CA SER A 85 0.24 2.62 -14.43
C SER A 85 1.01 3.04 -15.69
N LEU A 86 2.33 2.93 -15.69
CA LEU A 86 3.17 3.23 -16.85
C LEU A 86 2.97 2.24 -18.00
N ILE A 87 2.81 0.95 -17.68
CA ILE A 87 2.48 -0.08 -18.68
C ILE A 87 1.14 0.29 -19.35
N PHE A 88 0.10 0.60 -18.58
CA PHE A 88 -1.20 0.99 -19.14
C PHE A 88 -1.17 2.35 -19.85
N ARG A 89 -0.32 3.28 -19.42
CA ARG A 89 -0.12 4.56 -20.12
C ARG A 89 0.46 4.38 -21.51
N GLY A 90 1.50 3.57 -21.66
CA GLY A 90 2.05 3.26 -22.96
C GLY A 90 1.10 2.43 -23.83
N PHE A 91 0.34 1.52 -23.21
CA PHE A 91 -0.73 0.79 -23.86
C PHE A 91 -1.80 1.74 -24.44
N ALA A 92 -2.25 2.73 -23.68
CA ALA A 92 -3.17 3.76 -24.15
C ALA A 92 -2.58 4.60 -25.29
N GLN A 93 -1.29 4.92 -25.23
CA GLN A 93 -0.63 5.65 -26.31
C GLN A 93 -0.64 4.84 -27.62
N GLY A 94 -0.45 3.53 -27.53
CA GLY A 94 -0.47 2.62 -28.68
C GLY A 94 -1.87 2.44 -29.28
N LEU A 95 -2.92 2.63 -28.51
CA LEU A 95 -4.32 2.49 -28.95
C LEU A 95 -4.99 3.82 -29.31
N LYS A 96 -4.26 4.94 -29.23
CA LYS A 96 -4.82 6.28 -29.45
C LYS A 96 -5.54 6.39 -30.81
N GLY A 97 -6.82 6.82 -30.77
CA GLY A 97 -7.65 7.03 -31.95
C GLY A 97 -8.18 5.74 -32.60
N MET A 98 -8.04 4.58 -31.95
CA MET A 98 -8.56 3.31 -32.44
C MET A 98 -9.93 3.04 -31.82
N LYS A 99 -10.98 2.92 -32.63
CA LYS A 99 -12.32 2.52 -32.17
C LYS A 99 -12.36 1.04 -31.79
N GLU A 100 -11.71 0.21 -32.60
CA GLU A 100 -11.58 -1.22 -32.37
C GLU A 100 -10.12 -1.64 -32.43
N VAL A 101 -9.76 -2.65 -31.66
CA VAL A 101 -8.41 -3.20 -31.58
C VAL A 101 -8.36 -4.64 -31.98
N ASN A 102 -7.37 -4.99 -32.81
CA ASN A 102 -7.03 -6.37 -33.13
C ASN A 102 -5.81 -6.83 -32.33
N GLY A 103 -5.48 -8.12 -32.43
CA GLY A 103 -4.37 -8.69 -31.69
C GLY A 103 -3.02 -8.04 -31.98
N LYS A 104 -2.79 -7.61 -33.23
CA LYS A 104 -1.54 -6.93 -33.60
C LYS A 104 -1.42 -5.55 -32.92
N SER A 105 -2.53 -4.79 -32.87
CA SER A 105 -2.56 -3.50 -32.17
C SER A 105 -2.40 -3.68 -30.67
N LEU A 106 -3.02 -4.71 -30.06
CA LEU A 106 -2.86 -5.03 -28.65
C LEU A 106 -1.42 -5.35 -28.27
N ALA A 107 -0.76 -6.23 -29.05
CA ALA A 107 0.63 -6.57 -28.80
C ALA A 107 1.56 -5.35 -28.95
N ALA A 108 1.40 -4.56 -30.02
CA ALA A 108 2.20 -3.36 -30.24
C ALA A 108 2.01 -2.32 -29.11
N ALA A 109 0.77 -2.12 -28.68
CA ALA A 109 0.44 -1.21 -27.58
C ALA A 109 1.06 -1.66 -26.23
N LEU A 110 1.02 -2.96 -25.94
CA LEU A 110 1.70 -3.51 -24.77
C LEU A 110 3.19 -3.26 -24.80
N GLY A 111 3.84 -3.39 -25.98
CA GLY A 111 5.26 -3.09 -26.15
C GLY A 111 5.63 -1.65 -25.81
N ILE A 112 4.81 -0.69 -26.23
CA ILE A 112 5.00 0.72 -25.85
C ILE A 112 4.92 0.89 -24.33
N GLY A 113 4.00 0.17 -23.67
CA GLY A 113 3.86 0.16 -22.22
C GLY A 113 5.08 -0.42 -21.52
N VAL A 114 5.60 -1.53 -22.01
CA VAL A 114 6.83 -2.18 -21.50
C VAL A 114 8.01 -1.23 -21.60
N ASP A 115 8.23 -0.63 -22.76
CA ASP A 115 9.30 0.36 -22.97
C ASP A 115 9.20 1.56 -22.03
N ALA A 116 7.98 2.06 -21.80
CA ALA A 116 7.75 3.17 -20.87
C ALA A 116 8.11 2.79 -19.42
N ALA A 117 7.75 1.58 -19.00
CA ALA A 117 8.08 1.08 -17.67
C ALA A 117 9.57 0.86 -17.46
N TYR A 118 10.28 0.27 -18.45
CA TYR A 118 11.74 0.10 -18.40
C TYR A 118 12.49 1.43 -18.31
N LYS A 119 12.05 2.45 -19.08
CA LYS A 119 12.67 3.79 -19.08
C LYS A 119 12.48 4.54 -17.76
N ALA A 120 11.37 4.33 -17.08
CA ALA A 120 11.06 5.02 -15.82
C ALA A 120 11.82 4.44 -14.62
N VAL A 121 12.25 3.18 -14.68
CA VAL A 121 12.97 2.55 -13.57
C VAL A 121 14.46 2.80 -13.73
N MET A 122 15.07 3.54 -12.80
CA MET A 122 16.51 3.91 -12.87
C MET A 122 17.47 2.72 -13.02
N LYS A 123 17.14 1.59 -12.41
CA LYS A 123 17.90 0.33 -12.49
C LYS A 123 16.95 -0.84 -12.72
N PRO A 124 16.53 -1.09 -13.98
CA PRO A 124 15.69 -2.22 -14.31
C PRO A 124 16.36 -3.53 -13.89
N THR A 125 15.62 -4.37 -13.20
CA THR A 125 16.10 -5.65 -12.67
C THR A 125 15.31 -6.78 -13.29
N GLU A 126 15.99 -7.76 -13.90
CA GLU A 126 15.35 -8.97 -14.41
C GLU A 126 14.89 -9.88 -13.26
N GLY A 127 13.85 -10.68 -13.52
CA GLY A 127 13.18 -11.48 -12.50
C GLY A 127 12.11 -10.71 -11.74
N THR A 128 11.62 -9.60 -12.31
CA THR A 128 10.57 -8.73 -11.72
C THR A 128 9.38 -8.57 -12.67
N ILE A 129 8.39 -7.77 -12.28
CA ILE A 129 7.25 -7.37 -13.12
C ILE A 129 7.67 -6.91 -14.52
N LEU A 130 8.85 -6.28 -14.65
CA LEU A 130 9.38 -5.83 -15.94
C LEU A 130 9.67 -7.02 -16.88
N THR A 131 10.28 -8.07 -16.35
CA THR A 131 10.55 -9.31 -17.11
C THR A 131 9.27 -9.97 -17.57
N VAL A 132 8.28 -10.07 -16.66
CA VAL A 132 6.97 -10.67 -16.96
C VAL A 132 6.28 -9.88 -18.08
N ALA A 133 6.23 -8.57 -17.98
CA ALA A 133 5.63 -7.71 -18.99
C ALA A 133 6.34 -7.81 -20.34
N ARG A 134 7.68 -7.81 -20.36
CA ARG A 134 8.49 -7.90 -21.59
C ARG A 134 8.28 -9.24 -22.31
N MET A 135 8.39 -10.36 -21.60
CA MET A 135 8.22 -11.69 -22.20
C MET A 135 6.78 -11.90 -22.70
N ALA A 136 5.78 -11.40 -21.98
CA ALA A 136 4.38 -11.43 -22.42
C ALA A 136 4.16 -10.62 -23.71
N TYR A 137 4.77 -9.44 -23.81
CA TYR A 137 4.76 -8.61 -25.02
C TYR A 137 5.41 -9.34 -26.20
N GLU A 138 6.63 -9.86 -26.03
CA GLU A 138 7.37 -10.57 -27.08
C GLU A 138 6.54 -11.73 -27.66
N GLU A 139 5.90 -12.54 -26.82
CA GLU A 139 5.01 -13.63 -27.24
C GLU A 139 3.76 -13.11 -27.95
N GLY A 140 3.18 -12.01 -27.47
CA GLY A 140 2.03 -11.36 -28.13
C GLY A 140 2.35 -10.93 -29.56
N VAL A 141 3.56 -10.42 -29.80
CA VAL A 141 4.03 -10.08 -31.16
C VAL A 141 4.12 -11.32 -32.04
N GLU A 142 4.73 -12.41 -31.55
CA GLU A 142 4.85 -13.66 -32.32
C GLU A 142 3.46 -14.28 -32.60
N ALA A 143 2.58 -14.35 -31.59
CA ALA A 143 1.22 -14.81 -31.75
C ALA A 143 0.43 -13.99 -32.79
N SER A 144 0.61 -12.66 -32.79
CA SER A 144 -0.08 -11.75 -33.71
C SER A 144 0.33 -11.92 -35.19
N ARG A 145 1.50 -12.50 -35.44
CA ARG A 145 1.97 -12.86 -36.80
C ARG A 145 1.25 -14.10 -37.34
N ILE A 146 0.84 -14.99 -36.42
CA ILE A 146 0.14 -16.24 -36.76
C ILE A 146 -1.36 -15.98 -36.93
N ASN A 147 -1.95 -15.29 -35.95
CA ASN A 147 -3.36 -14.94 -35.97
C ASN A 147 -3.57 -13.55 -35.31
N SER A 148 -4.19 -12.63 -36.05
CA SER A 148 -4.46 -11.27 -35.55
C SER A 148 -5.76 -11.15 -34.75
N ASP A 149 -6.41 -12.26 -34.42
CA ASP A 149 -7.56 -12.24 -33.52
C ASP A 149 -7.15 -11.79 -32.10
N SER A 150 -7.91 -10.88 -31.53
CA SER A 150 -7.57 -10.22 -30.27
C SER A 150 -7.58 -11.18 -29.09
N LEU A 151 -8.55 -12.10 -29.04
CA LEU A 151 -8.64 -13.10 -27.96
C LEU A 151 -7.48 -14.08 -28.07
N TYR A 152 -7.17 -14.54 -29.28
CA TYR A 152 -6.04 -15.43 -29.53
C TYR A 152 -4.73 -14.83 -29.01
N VAL A 153 -4.43 -13.60 -29.41
CA VAL A 153 -3.18 -12.91 -28.99
C VAL A 153 -3.15 -12.68 -27.48
N TRP A 154 -4.28 -12.23 -26.89
CA TRP A 154 -4.34 -12.00 -25.44
C TRP A 154 -4.15 -13.28 -24.63
N GLN A 155 -4.66 -14.40 -25.11
CA GLN A 155 -4.44 -15.71 -24.48
C GLN A 155 -2.95 -16.09 -24.43
N TYR A 156 -2.21 -15.86 -25.53
CA TYR A 156 -0.76 -16.12 -25.59
C TYR A 156 0.02 -15.17 -24.68
N ILE A 157 -0.35 -13.88 -24.63
CA ILE A 157 0.20 -12.91 -23.69
C ILE A 157 0.04 -13.41 -22.24
N CYS A 158 -1.16 -13.85 -21.84
CA CYS A 158 -1.41 -14.37 -20.49
C CYS A 158 -0.61 -15.63 -20.18
N ASN A 159 -0.57 -16.58 -21.12
CA ASN A 159 0.19 -17.82 -20.95
C ASN A 159 1.68 -17.53 -20.72
N LYS A 160 2.24 -16.65 -21.55
CA LYS A 160 3.67 -16.29 -21.44
C LYS A 160 3.98 -15.47 -20.19
N ALA A 161 3.05 -14.61 -19.76
CA ALA A 161 3.18 -13.90 -18.48
C ALA A 161 3.33 -14.88 -17.31
N ASN A 162 2.53 -15.95 -17.28
CA ASN A 162 2.62 -16.97 -16.23
C ASN A 162 3.91 -17.81 -16.33
N GLU A 163 4.36 -18.17 -17.54
CA GLU A 163 5.65 -18.83 -17.74
C GLU A 163 6.80 -17.94 -17.25
N ALA A 164 6.78 -16.66 -17.61
CA ALA A 164 7.78 -15.68 -17.18
C ALA A 164 7.75 -15.49 -15.65
N LEU A 165 6.58 -15.46 -15.04
CA LEU A 165 6.44 -15.41 -13.58
C LEU A 165 7.10 -16.61 -12.91
N ALA A 166 6.88 -17.81 -13.42
CA ALA A 166 7.43 -19.04 -12.84
C ALA A 166 8.97 -19.06 -12.84
N ILE A 167 9.61 -18.41 -13.80
CA ILE A 167 11.09 -18.34 -13.88
C ILE A 167 11.69 -17.13 -13.14
N THR A 168 10.90 -16.24 -12.56
CA THR A 168 11.44 -15.10 -11.80
C THR A 168 12.41 -15.50 -10.68
N PRO A 169 12.23 -16.63 -9.94
CA PRO A 169 13.19 -17.08 -8.95
C PRO A 169 14.54 -17.49 -9.55
N GLU A 170 14.56 -17.95 -10.80
CA GLU A 170 15.82 -18.33 -11.48
C GLU A 170 16.65 -17.09 -11.89
N LEU A 171 15.96 -15.98 -12.15
CA LEU A 171 16.57 -14.71 -12.58
C LEU A 171 16.98 -13.83 -11.38
N LEU A 172 16.28 -13.96 -10.25
CA LEU A 172 16.53 -13.12 -9.08
C LEU A 172 16.81 -13.99 -7.83
N PRO A 173 18.09 -14.11 -7.42
CA PRO A 173 18.52 -15.05 -6.36
C PRO A 173 17.80 -14.87 -5.03
N VAL A 174 17.34 -13.66 -4.70
CA VAL A 174 16.60 -13.40 -3.47
C VAL A 174 15.24 -14.08 -3.47
N LEU A 175 14.54 -14.14 -4.61
CA LEU A 175 13.27 -14.86 -4.77
C LEU A 175 13.49 -16.38 -4.66
N LYS A 176 14.54 -16.88 -5.29
CA LYS A 176 14.92 -18.31 -5.20
C LYS A 176 15.21 -18.74 -3.76
N LYS A 177 15.95 -17.92 -3.03
CA LYS A 177 16.25 -18.17 -1.60
C LYS A 177 14.99 -18.18 -0.73
N ALA A 178 14.02 -17.34 -1.05
CA ALA A 178 12.76 -17.23 -0.32
C ALA A 178 11.71 -18.27 -0.77
N GLY A 179 11.93 -18.95 -1.91
CA GLY A 179 10.99 -19.93 -2.46
C GLY A 179 9.69 -19.31 -2.98
N VAL A 180 9.74 -18.04 -3.44
CA VAL A 180 8.56 -17.31 -3.95
C VAL A 180 8.84 -16.73 -5.33
N VAL A 181 7.77 -16.40 -6.06
CA VAL A 181 7.82 -15.63 -7.31
C VAL A 181 7.76 -14.13 -7.05
N ASP A 182 8.02 -13.31 -8.08
CA ASP A 182 7.90 -11.85 -7.96
C ASP A 182 6.45 -11.42 -7.70
N ALA A 183 6.22 -10.67 -6.63
CA ALA A 183 4.89 -10.20 -6.23
C ALA A 183 4.27 -9.24 -7.27
N GLY A 184 5.07 -8.34 -7.85
CA GLY A 184 4.62 -7.42 -8.91
C GLY A 184 4.25 -8.15 -10.19
N GLY A 185 5.06 -9.12 -10.60
CA GLY A 185 4.78 -10.01 -11.74
C GLY A 185 3.51 -10.83 -11.52
N LYS A 186 3.31 -11.37 -10.30
CA LYS A 186 2.06 -12.08 -9.94
C LYS A 186 0.86 -11.15 -10.06
N GLY A 187 0.96 -9.93 -9.57
CA GLY A 187 -0.10 -8.93 -9.69
C GLY A 187 -0.47 -8.62 -11.14
N LEU A 188 0.53 -8.49 -12.02
CA LEU A 188 0.30 -8.27 -13.45
C LEU A 188 -0.38 -9.47 -14.12
N CYS A 189 0.06 -10.70 -13.83
CA CYS A 189 -0.60 -11.92 -14.31
C CYS A 189 -2.06 -11.98 -13.89
N VAL A 190 -2.37 -11.69 -12.63
CA VAL A 190 -3.74 -11.69 -12.11
C VAL A 190 -4.62 -10.65 -12.81
N ILE A 191 -4.09 -9.45 -13.11
CA ILE A 191 -4.81 -8.44 -13.91
C ILE A 191 -5.10 -8.98 -15.31
N PHE A 192 -4.09 -9.50 -16.00
CA PHE A 192 -4.24 -10.03 -17.37
C PHE A 192 -5.19 -11.21 -17.44
N GLU A 193 -5.17 -12.12 -16.46
CA GLU A 193 -6.09 -13.25 -16.35
C GLU A 193 -7.53 -12.79 -16.12
N GLY A 194 -7.74 -11.76 -15.28
CA GLY A 194 -9.05 -11.16 -15.07
C GLY A 194 -9.62 -10.53 -16.34
N MET A 195 -8.77 -9.85 -17.12
CA MET A 195 -9.13 -9.36 -18.45
C MET A 195 -9.49 -10.51 -19.40
N LEU A 196 -8.66 -11.56 -19.44
CA LEU A 196 -8.87 -12.73 -20.29
C LEU A 196 -10.20 -13.44 -19.98
N SER A 197 -10.55 -13.58 -18.71
CA SER A 197 -11.82 -14.20 -18.29
C SER A 197 -13.02 -13.51 -18.96
N TYR A 198 -13.08 -12.18 -18.91
CA TYR A 198 -14.13 -11.44 -19.58
C TYR A 198 -14.07 -11.57 -21.12
N LEU A 199 -12.88 -11.47 -21.70
CA LEU A 199 -12.68 -11.53 -23.15
C LEU A 199 -13.08 -12.89 -23.75
N LYS A 200 -12.95 -13.97 -22.97
CA LYS A 200 -13.23 -15.34 -23.42
C LYS A 200 -14.71 -15.71 -23.29
N ASP A 201 -15.29 -15.42 -22.13
CA ASP A 201 -16.59 -15.97 -21.74
C ASP A 201 -17.65 -14.87 -21.55
N GLY A 202 -17.29 -13.59 -21.66
CA GLY A 202 -18.18 -12.44 -21.40
C GLY A 202 -18.59 -12.32 -19.93
N VAL A 203 -17.98 -13.10 -19.04
CA VAL A 203 -18.30 -13.13 -17.61
C VAL A 203 -17.31 -12.25 -16.86
N MET A 204 -17.83 -11.19 -16.27
CA MET A 204 -17.03 -10.32 -15.40
C MET A 204 -16.74 -11.02 -14.08
N ILE A 205 -15.49 -10.99 -13.65
CA ILE A 205 -15.14 -11.45 -12.30
C ILE A 205 -15.81 -10.52 -11.31
N GLU A 206 -16.65 -11.06 -10.44
CA GLU A 206 -17.28 -10.27 -9.39
C GLU A 206 -16.26 -9.97 -8.28
N TYR A 207 -16.20 -8.72 -7.87
CA TYR A 207 -15.42 -8.33 -6.70
C TYR A 207 -16.20 -8.70 -5.43
N THR A 208 -15.88 -9.85 -4.88
CA THR A 208 -16.60 -10.42 -3.72
C THR A 208 -16.37 -9.61 -2.43
N GLU A 209 -15.29 -8.80 -2.36
CA GLU A 209 -15.10 -7.88 -1.23
C GLU A 209 -16.00 -6.63 -1.31
N ALA A 210 -16.46 -6.22 -2.50
CA ALA A 210 -17.44 -5.14 -2.59
C ALA A 210 -18.75 -5.46 -1.83
N LYS A 211 -19.10 -6.74 -1.71
CA LYS A 211 -20.17 -7.18 -0.79
C LYS A 211 -19.69 -7.24 0.68
N LYS A 212 -18.40 -7.45 0.95
CA LYS A 212 -17.83 -7.43 2.31
C LYS A 212 -17.45 -6.03 2.76
N GLU A 213 -16.89 -5.18 1.89
CA GLU A 213 -16.63 -3.76 2.21
C GLU A 213 -17.91 -2.92 2.13
N ALA A 214 -18.86 -3.20 1.22
CA ALA A 214 -20.18 -2.57 1.27
C ALA A 214 -21.00 -3.03 2.48
N THR A 215 -20.78 -4.24 2.99
CA THR A 215 -21.37 -4.67 4.28
C THR A 215 -20.54 -4.19 5.47
N VAL A 216 -19.23 -4.04 5.38
CA VAL A 216 -18.38 -3.48 6.42
C VAL A 216 -18.41 -1.94 6.38
N ASP A 217 -18.37 -1.28 5.22
CA ASP A 217 -18.55 0.17 5.11
C ASP A 217 -20.01 0.60 5.32
N ASN A 218 -21.01 -0.17 4.93
CA ASN A 218 -22.39 0.07 5.35
C ASN A 218 -22.63 -0.28 6.82
N PHE A 219 -21.86 -1.21 7.39
CA PHE A 219 -21.86 -1.49 8.82
C PHE A 219 -21.13 -0.39 9.61
N GLU A 220 -19.97 0.06 9.14
CA GLU A 220 -19.23 1.17 9.75
C GLU A 220 -19.87 2.53 9.44
N SER A 221 -20.50 2.74 8.25
CA SER A 221 -21.26 3.95 7.97
C SER A 221 -22.64 3.96 8.64
N ALA A 222 -23.30 2.82 8.77
CA ALA A 222 -24.49 2.70 9.63
C ALA A 222 -24.16 2.92 11.10
N ALA A 223 -23.00 2.44 11.57
CA ALA A 223 -22.49 2.74 12.92
C ALA A 223 -22.03 4.20 13.10
N ALA A 224 -21.64 4.89 12.00
CA ALA A 224 -21.24 6.29 12.03
C ALA A 224 -22.41 7.28 11.88
N GLU A 225 -23.55 6.85 11.32
CA GLU A 225 -24.80 7.63 11.28
C GLU A 225 -25.63 7.54 12.57
N PHE A 226 -25.34 6.58 13.45
CA PHE A 226 -25.92 6.52 14.80
C PHE A 226 -24.99 7.20 15.80
N ASP A 227 -24.90 8.52 15.71
CA ASP A 227 -24.38 9.37 16.76
C ASP A 227 -25.41 9.39 17.91
N ASP A 228 -24.94 9.01 19.11
CA ASP A 228 -25.52 9.23 20.45
C ASP A 228 -26.24 8.09 21.19
N ASP A 229 -26.49 6.86 20.67
CA ASP A 229 -27.08 5.82 21.54
C ASP A 229 -26.63 4.39 21.20
N ILE A 230 -25.41 4.00 21.62
CA ILE A 230 -25.02 2.57 21.63
C ILE A 230 -25.86 1.87 22.70
N GLN A 231 -26.99 1.27 22.30
CA GLN A 231 -27.92 0.57 23.22
C GLN A 231 -27.31 -0.72 23.77
N PHE A 232 -26.50 -1.44 22.98
CA PHE A 232 -25.88 -2.70 23.38
C PHE A 232 -24.34 -2.60 23.36
N THR A 233 -23.71 -3.12 24.40
CA THR A 233 -22.27 -2.95 24.63
C THR A 233 -21.40 -3.86 23.76
N TYR A 234 -21.86 -5.05 23.40
CA TYR A 234 -21.04 -6.08 22.76
C TYR A 234 -21.50 -6.39 21.34
N CYS A 235 -20.59 -6.23 20.37
CA CYS A 235 -20.67 -6.86 19.07
C CYS A 235 -20.22 -8.32 19.22
N THR A 236 -21.08 -9.25 18.83
CA THR A 236 -20.83 -10.68 18.97
C THR A 236 -20.99 -11.38 17.62
N GLU A 237 -19.90 -11.90 17.10
CA GLU A 237 -19.85 -12.65 15.85
C GLU A 237 -19.44 -14.09 16.13
N PHE A 238 -20.09 -15.05 15.47
CA PHE A 238 -19.68 -16.44 15.57
C PHE A 238 -20.11 -17.26 14.35
N ILE A 239 -19.39 -18.35 14.12
CA ILE A 239 -19.68 -19.33 13.07
C ILE A 239 -19.98 -20.66 13.75
N ILE A 240 -21.12 -21.24 13.39
CA ILE A 240 -21.59 -22.56 13.87
C ILE A 240 -21.38 -23.56 12.72
N GLY A 241 -20.70 -24.67 12.99
CA GLY A 241 -20.66 -25.81 12.09
C GLY A 241 -21.91 -26.67 12.25
N ARG A 242 -22.60 -26.98 11.15
CA ARG A 242 -23.84 -27.79 11.13
C ARG A 242 -23.54 -29.28 11.22
N ASN A 243 -23.18 -29.75 12.39
CA ASN A 243 -22.81 -31.15 12.65
C ASN A 243 -23.81 -31.90 13.56
N ILE A 244 -25.02 -31.37 13.76
CA ILE A 244 -26.12 -31.98 14.52
C ILE A 244 -27.23 -32.35 13.55
N GLU A 245 -27.58 -33.65 13.47
CA GLU A 245 -28.60 -34.18 12.51
C GLU A 245 -30.00 -33.60 12.74
N ASP A 246 -30.38 -33.31 13.98
CA ASP A 246 -31.70 -32.74 14.37
C ASP A 246 -31.58 -31.28 14.87
N ALA A 247 -30.68 -30.48 14.28
CA ALA A 247 -30.53 -29.07 14.66
C ALA A 247 -31.82 -28.28 14.34
N PRO A 248 -32.25 -27.34 15.24
CA PRO A 248 -33.38 -26.48 14.96
C PRO A 248 -33.19 -25.60 13.70
N ASP A 249 -34.29 -25.03 13.21
CA ASP A 249 -34.25 -24.11 12.08
C ASP A 249 -33.45 -22.84 12.48
N PRO A 250 -32.47 -22.40 11.65
CA PRO A 250 -31.72 -21.17 11.90
C PRO A 250 -32.55 -19.91 12.10
N ASP A 251 -33.80 -19.87 11.62
CA ASP A 251 -34.73 -18.77 11.87
C ASP A 251 -35.18 -18.71 13.33
N GLU A 252 -35.16 -19.82 14.07
CA GLU A 252 -35.37 -19.80 15.51
C GLU A 252 -34.21 -19.13 16.25
N LEU A 253 -32.97 -19.32 15.77
CA LEU A 253 -31.81 -18.61 16.32
C LEU A 253 -31.93 -17.10 16.06
N ARG A 254 -32.30 -16.70 14.85
CA ARG A 254 -32.53 -15.29 14.49
C ARG A 254 -33.59 -14.67 15.40
N SER A 255 -34.74 -15.34 15.54
CA SER A 255 -35.84 -14.87 16.37
C SER A 255 -35.44 -14.72 17.84
N TYR A 256 -34.67 -15.67 18.37
CA TYR A 256 -34.14 -15.57 19.72
C TYR A 256 -33.18 -14.41 19.90
N LEU A 257 -32.21 -14.24 18.98
CA LEU A 257 -31.20 -13.18 19.04
C LEU A 257 -31.85 -11.80 19.00
N GLN A 258 -32.94 -11.62 18.24
CA GLN A 258 -33.73 -10.39 18.20
C GLN A 258 -34.39 -10.05 19.56
N THR A 259 -34.56 -11.03 20.46
CA THR A 259 -35.10 -10.77 21.81
C THR A 259 -34.05 -10.28 22.81
N ILE A 260 -32.75 -10.47 22.51
CA ILE A 260 -31.62 -10.14 23.40
C ILE A 260 -30.66 -9.11 22.83
N GLY A 261 -30.92 -8.62 21.61
CA GLY A 261 -30.05 -7.68 20.94
C GLY A 261 -30.64 -7.09 19.65
N ASP A 262 -29.89 -6.25 19.01
CA ASP A 262 -30.18 -5.65 17.70
C ASP A 262 -29.13 -6.00 16.63
N CYS A 263 -29.24 -5.44 15.45
CA CYS A 263 -28.34 -5.70 14.31
C CYS A 263 -28.15 -7.19 14.02
N VAL A 264 -29.20 -8.00 14.21
CA VAL A 264 -29.14 -9.46 14.08
C VAL A 264 -29.05 -9.88 12.62
N VAL A 265 -27.91 -10.49 12.24
CA VAL A 265 -27.70 -11.13 10.94
C VAL A 265 -27.43 -12.60 11.17
N VAL A 266 -28.25 -13.46 10.57
CA VAL A 266 -28.07 -14.91 10.56
C VAL A 266 -28.05 -15.36 9.11
N VAL A 267 -26.89 -15.84 8.63
CA VAL A 267 -26.71 -16.38 7.28
C VAL A 267 -26.53 -17.89 7.40
N ASN A 268 -27.42 -18.64 6.76
CA ASN A 268 -27.42 -20.08 6.76
C ASN A 268 -26.84 -20.61 5.45
N ASP A 269 -25.88 -21.54 5.53
CA ASP A 269 -25.29 -22.28 4.42
C ASP A 269 -25.42 -23.78 4.72
N GLU A 270 -25.08 -24.63 3.76
CA GLU A 270 -25.19 -26.10 3.90
C GLU A 270 -24.32 -26.64 5.04
N GLU A 271 -23.11 -26.09 5.24
CA GLU A 271 -22.14 -26.56 6.23
C GLU A 271 -22.04 -25.68 7.49
N ILE A 272 -22.42 -24.39 7.40
CA ILE A 272 -22.23 -23.44 8.48
C ILE A 272 -23.41 -22.49 8.65
N ILE A 273 -23.55 -21.93 9.88
CA ILE A 273 -24.40 -20.76 10.16
C ILE A 273 -23.49 -19.64 10.65
N LYS A 274 -23.49 -18.51 9.93
CA LYS A 274 -22.77 -17.31 10.35
C LYS A 274 -23.70 -16.33 11.03
N VAL A 275 -23.31 -15.86 12.21
CA VAL A 275 -24.13 -15.00 13.07
C VAL A 275 -23.39 -13.73 13.45
N HIS A 276 -24.11 -12.60 13.43
CA HIS A 276 -23.72 -11.33 14.00
C HIS A 276 -24.88 -10.77 14.82
N VAL A 277 -24.60 -10.25 16.03
CA VAL A 277 -25.59 -9.61 16.91
C VAL A 277 -24.92 -8.60 17.84
N HIS A 278 -25.56 -7.45 18.06
CA HIS A 278 -25.22 -6.52 19.13
C HIS A 278 -26.04 -6.84 20.35
N THR A 279 -25.43 -7.12 21.51
CA THR A 279 -26.13 -7.56 22.71
C THR A 279 -25.39 -7.19 24.00
N GLU A 280 -26.12 -7.03 25.10
CA GLU A 280 -25.51 -6.98 26.44
C GLU A 280 -25.21 -8.37 27.01
N GLN A 281 -25.63 -9.45 26.33
CA GLN A 281 -25.59 -10.81 26.85
C GLN A 281 -24.93 -11.79 25.86
N PRO A 282 -23.63 -11.56 25.44
CA PRO A 282 -22.94 -12.40 24.46
C PRO A 282 -22.92 -13.88 24.88
N GLY A 283 -22.79 -14.18 26.16
CA GLY A 283 -22.80 -15.54 26.65
C GLY A 283 -24.13 -16.27 26.39
N LYS A 284 -25.27 -15.57 26.40
CA LYS A 284 -26.56 -16.19 26.07
C LYS A 284 -26.71 -16.45 24.59
N ALA A 285 -26.20 -15.54 23.74
CA ALA A 285 -26.17 -15.72 22.30
C ALA A 285 -25.37 -16.99 21.95
N LEU A 286 -24.15 -17.13 22.49
CA LEU A 286 -23.28 -18.28 22.27
C LEU A 286 -23.88 -19.59 22.84
N THR A 287 -24.51 -19.55 24.01
CA THR A 287 -25.18 -20.72 24.61
C THR A 287 -26.33 -21.21 23.73
N LYS A 288 -27.15 -20.29 23.20
CA LYS A 288 -28.21 -20.64 22.27
C LYS A 288 -27.68 -21.21 20.96
N ALA A 289 -26.59 -20.66 20.47
CA ALA A 289 -25.92 -21.10 19.23
C ALA A 289 -25.46 -22.57 19.28
N LEU A 290 -25.04 -23.06 20.46
CA LEU A 290 -24.61 -24.46 20.64
C LEU A 290 -25.72 -25.50 20.40
N LEU A 291 -27.00 -25.09 20.39
CA LEU A 291 -28.10 -25.96 20.04
C LEU A 291 -28.18 -26.24 18.53
N PHE A 292 -27.50 -25.46 17.71
CA PHE A 292 -27.50 -25.53 16.25
C PHE A 292 -26.23 -26.19 15.68
N GLY A 293 -25.19 -26.38 16.50
CA GLY A 293 -23.94 -27.01 16.12
C GLY A 293 -22.76 -26.57 16.96
N GLN A 294 -21.57 -26.96 16.55
CA GLN A 294 -20.32 -26.54 17.20
C GLN A 294 -19.92 -25.11 16.82
N LEU A 295 -19.47 -24.33 17.81
CA LEU A 295 -18.86 -23.02 17.53
C LEU A 295 -17.46 -23.22 16.92
N LEU A 296 -17.31 -22.83 15.65
CA LEU A 296 -16.03 -22.90 14.92
C LEU A 296 -15.18 -21.65 15.16
N THR A 297 -15.84 -20.48 15.24
CA THR A 297 -15.19 -19.19 15.50
C THR A 297 -16.08 -18.36 16.38
N VAL A 298 -15.47 -17.64 17.33
CA VAL A 298 -16.19 -16.70 18.21
C VAL A 298 -15.36 -15.43 18.34
N LYS A 299 -16.02 -14.28 18.13
CA LYS A 299 -15.45 -12.96 18.32
C LYS A 299 -16.45 -12.13 19.14
N VAL A 300 -16.01 -11.58 20.26
CA VAL A 300 -16.80 -10.68 21.09
C VAL A 300 -16.01 -9.41 21.34
N GLU A 301 -16.53 -8.28 20.92
CA GLU A 301 -15.86 -6.98 21.04
C GLU A 301 -16.74 -6.00 21.83
N ASN A 302 -16.12 -5.20 22.70
CA ASN A 302 -16.80 -4.15 23.43
C ASN A 302 -16.84 -2.88 22.58
N MET A 303 -17.99 -2.57 21.99
CA MET A 303 -18.19 -1.41 21.12
C MET A 303 -18.01 -0.08 21.86
N LYS A 304 -18.36 -0.01 23.15
CA LYS A 304 -18.16 1.19 23.96
C LYS A 304 -16.67 1.47 24.20
N GLU A 305 -15.85 0.44 24.35
CA GLU A 305 -14.39 0.60 24.43
C GLU A 305 -13.77 0.89 23.05
N GLN A 306 -14.27 0.24 21.99
CA GLN A 306 -13.86 0.60 20.63
C GLN A 306 -14.22 2.05 20.31
N HIS A 307 -15.41 2.52 20.67
CA HIS A 307 -15.81 3.91 20.44
C HIS A 307 -14.98 4.92 21.25
N LYS A 308 -14.53 4.57 22.45
CA LYS A 308 -13.56 5.38 23.20
C LYS A 308 -12.19 5.39 22.50
N ASN A 309 -11.75 4.24 21.99
CA ASN A 309 -10.49 4.10 21.25
C ASN A 309 -10.58 4.73 19.85
N VAL A 310 -11.75 4.70 19.19
CA VAL A 310 -11.99 5.38 17.89
C VAL A 310 -12.08 6.89 18.05
N LYS A 311 -12.54 7.42 19.17
CA LYS A 311 -12.40 8.87 19.49
C LYS A 311 -10.94 9.25 19.73
N ALA A 312 -10.05 8.28 20.05
CA ALA A 312 -8.61 8.47 20.14
C ALA A 312 -7.88 8.20 18.81
N VAL A 313 -8.51 7.44 17.88
CA VAL A 313 -8.00 7.17 16.53
C VAL A 313 -9.05 7.70 15.54
N ALA A 314 -9.13 9.04 15.44
CA ALA A 314 -9.83 9.64 14.31
C ALA A 314 -9.25 9.03 13.03
N LYS A 315 -10.11 8.44 12.14
CA LYS A 315 -9.72 8.15 10.75
C LYS A 315 -8.95 9.39 10.27
N PRO A 316 -7.74 9.27 9.71
CA PRO A 316 -7.06 10.45 9.21
C PRO A 316 -8.04 11.11 8.24
N LYS A 317 -8.54 12.30 8.61
CA LYS A 317 -9.31 13.13 7.67
C LYS A 317 -8.43 13.20 6.44
N LYS A 318 -8.96 12.77 5.28
CA LYS A 318 -8.24 12.96 4.03
C LYS A 318 -7.83 14.43 4.02
N GLU A 319 -6.53 14.69 4.07
CA GLU A 319 -6.01 16.04 4.08
C GLU A 319 -6.49 16.71 2.80
N THR A 320 -7.32 17.72 2.92
CA THR A 320 -7.79 18.52 1.78
C THR A 320 -6.79 19.65 1.59
N PHE A 321 -6.00 19.55 0.55
CA PHE A 321 -5.07 20.58 0.15
C PHE A 321 -5.80 21.55 -0.81
N GLU A 322 -5.92 22.82 -0.44
CA GLU A 322 -6.49 23.83 -1.33
C GLU A 322 -5.38 24.46 -2.19
N PRO A 323 -5.55 24.50 -3.53
CA PRO A 323 -4.56 25.09 -4.42
C PRO A 323 -4.22 26.54 -4.02
N ALA A 324 -2.94 26.91 -4.06
CA ALA A 324 -2.43 28.22 -3.73
C ALA A 324 -1.63 28.81 -4.90
N GLU A 325 -1.67 30.14 -5.07
CA GLU A 325 -0.86 30.85 -6.06
C GLU A 325 0.63 30.78 -5.70
N PRO A 326 1.54 30.60 -6.68
CA PRO A 326 2.98 30.47 -6.44
C PRO A 326 3.64 31.84 -6.23
N VAL A 327 3.59 32.36 -5.00
CA VAL A 327 4.13 33.68 -4.63
C VAL A 327 5.56 33.64 -4.10
N GLU A 328 5.91 32.63 -3.30
CA GLU A 328 7.22 32.44 -2.70
C GLU A 328 8.20 31.85 -3.70
N ASP A 329 9.51 32.06 -3.51
CA ASP A 329 10.51 31.50 -4.41
C ASP A 329 10.70 30.00 -4.19
N PHE A 330 10.68 29.53 -2.93
CA PHE A 330 10.82 28.12 -2.56
C PHE A 330 9.75 27.67 -1.58
N GLY A 331 9.35 26.41 -1.69
CA GLY A 331 8.48 25.75 -0.75
C GLY A 331 8.80 24.26 -0.68
N PHE A 332 8.41 23.63 0.43
CA PHE A 332 8.77 22.24 0.71
C PHE A 332 7.51 21.40 0.97
N VAL A 333 7.51 20.19 0.41
CA VAL A 333 6.50 19.16 0.64
C VAL A 333 7.20 17.90 1.12
N ALA A 334 6.80 17.36 2.26
CA ALA A 334 7.33 16.09 2.76
C ALA A 334 6.24 15.02 2.82
N VAL A 335 6.65 13.76 2.81
CA VAL A 335 5.78 12.62 3.14
C VAL A 335 6.18 12.08 4.50
N ALA A 336 5.23 11.97 5.42
CA ALA A 336 5.45 11.42 6.75
C ALA A 336 4.17 10.81 7.33
N ALA A 337 4.30 9.76 8.15
CA ALA A 337 3.22 9.14 8.90
C ALA A 337 3.41 9.40 10.40
N GLY A 338 2.33 9.81 11.07
CA GLY A 338 2.34 10.19 12.49
C GLY A 338 2.32 11.71 12.69
N GLU A 339 1.49 12.17 13.63
CA GLU A 339 1.30 13.61 13.84
C GLU A 339 2.58 14.30 14.37
N GLY A 340 3.37 13.59 15.18
CA GLY A 340 4.65 14.10 15.65
C GLY A 340 5.63 14.34 14.50
N LEU A 341 5.75 13.39 13.56
CA LEU A 341 6.60 13.57 12.38
C LEU A 341 6.09 14.67 11.46
N LYS A 342 4.77 14.78 11.26
CA LYS A 342 4.22 15.88 10.46
C LYS A 342 4.55 17.25 11.04
N ASN A 343 4.39 17.39 12.35
CA ASN A 343 4.75 18.63 13.04
C ASN A 343 6.24 18.93 12.91
N LEU A 344 7.09 17.91 13.09
CA LEU A 344 8.53 18.05 12.90
C LEU A 344 8.88 18.57 11.50
N PHE A 345 8.30 18.03 10.43
CA PHE A 345 8.55 18.53 9.08
C PHE A 345 7.98 19.93 8.83
N LYS A 346 6.86 20.29 9.46
CA LYS A 346 6.34 21.66 9.43
C LYS A 346 7.29 22.64 10.16
N ASP A 347 7.81 22.24 11.31
CA ASP A 347 8.80 23.04 12.05
C ASP A 347 10.10 23.20 11.27
N LEU A 348 10.47 22.22 10.43
CA LEU A 348 11.59 22.31 9.49
C LEU A 348 11.28 23.13 8.22
N GLY A 349 10.08 23.72 8.11
CA GLY A 349 9.70 24.63 7.03
C GLY A 349 8.86 24.02 5.91
N CYS A 350 8.42 22.77 6.02
CA CYS A 350 7.50 22.22 5.04
C CYS A 350 6.13 22.90 5.11
N ALA A 351 5.70 23.49 3.99
CA ALA A 351 4.38 24.10 3.87
C ALA A 351 3.28 23.03 3.99
N ASN A 352 3.50 21.87 3.37
CA ASN A 352 2.57 20.77 3.38
C ASN A 352 3.29 19.44 3.67
N VAL A 353 2.62 18.56 4.45
CA VAL A 353 3.11 17.21 4.74
C VAL A 353 2.02 16.21 4.39
N VAL A 354 2.28 15.37 3.41
CA VAL A 354 1.35 14.33 2.95
C VAL A 354 1.40 13.14 3.89
N SER A 355 0.25 12.69 4.36
CA SER A 355 0.16 11.47 5.16
C SER A 355 0.51 10.25 4.34
N GLY A 356 1.53 9.50 4.79
CA GLY A 356 1.93 8.26 4.12
C GLY A 356 3.23 7.71 4.67
N GLY A 357 3.49 6.44 4.36
CA GLY A 357 4.68 5.74 4.84
C GLY A 357 4.61 4.26 4.54
N GLN A 358 5.10 3.42 5.44
CA GLN A 358 5.24 1.97 5.23
C GLN A 358 3.90 1.22 5.15
N SER A 359 2.89 1.66 5.89
CA SER A 359 1.59 0.97 5.94
C SER A 359 0.62 1.40 4.84
N MET A 360 0.81 2.60 4.29
CA MET A 360 -0.02 3.15 3.21
C MET A 360 0.78 4.18 2.42
N ASN A 361 1.11 3.87 1.17
CA ASN A 361 1.75 4.83 0.29
C ASN A 361 0.71 5.86 -0.22
N PRO A 362 1.02 7.17 -0.19
CA PRO A 362 0.16 8.18 -0.80
C PRO A 362 0.05 7.93 -2.31
N SER A 363 -1.06 8.36 -2.91
CA SER A 363 -1.18 8.35 -4.36
C SER A 363 -0.38 9.49 -4.99
N THR A 364 -0.11 9.40 -6.27
CA THR A 364 0.45 10.51 -7.05
C THR A 364 -0.43 11.76 -6.94
N ASP A 365 -1.76 11.59 -6.89
CA ASP A 365 -2.71 12.71 -6.76
C ASP A 365 -2.66 13.37 -5.36
N ASP A 366 -2.42 12.61 -4.28
CA ASP A 366 -2.23 13.17 -2.93
C ASP A 366 -0.97 14.05 -2.87
N ILE A 367 0.13 13.62 -3.49
CA ILE A 367 1.38 14.40 -3.57
C ILE A 367 1.18 15.63 -4.47
N TYR A 368 0.52 15.45 -5.64
CA TYR A 368 0.19 16.53 -6.55
C TYR A 368 -0.65 17.62 -5.86
N ALA A 369 -1.66 17.23 -5.10
CA ALA A 369 -2.52 18.17 -4.37
C ALA A 369 -1.71 19.00 -3.35
N ALA A 370 -0.79 18.37 -2.60
CA ALA A 370 0.10 19.06 -1.67
C ALA A 370 1.07 20.03 -2.37
N VAL A 371 1.62 19.65 -3.52
CA VAL A 371 2.45 20.52 -4.37
C VAL A 371 1.65 21.74 -4.83
N MET A 372 0.43 21.54 -5.34
CA MET A 372 -0.44 22.63 -5.80
C MET A 372 -0.90 23.56 -4.67
N ALA A 373 -0.98 23.07 -3.45
CA ALA A 373 -1.32 23.86 -2.27
C ALA A 373 -0.10 24.58 -1.65
N THR A 374 1.10 24.35 -2.15
CA THR A 374 2.31 25.02 -1.67
C THR A 374 2.49 26.35 -2.42
N PRO A 375 2.48 27.53 -1.73
CA PRO A 375 2.46 28.83 -2.37
C PRO A 375 3.85 29.25 -2.91
N ALA A 376 4.52 28.38 -3.68
CA ALA A 376 5.89 28.61 -4.13
C ALA A 376 6.09 28.30 -5.63
N LYS A 377 6.99 29.06 -6.27
CA LYS A 377 7.40 28.89 -7.66
C LYS A 377 8.26 27.65 -7.86
N ASN A 378 9.08 27.30 -6.87
CA ASN A 378 9.90 26.09 -6.84
C ASN A 378 9.50 25.25 -5.63
N VAL A 379 8.98 24.06 -5.87
CA VAL A 379 8.55 23.15 -4.79
C VAL A 379 9.49 21.94 -4.76
N LEU A 380 10.20 21.78 -3.65
CA LEU A 380 11.04 20.61 -3.39
C LEU A 380 10.25 19.58 -2.61
N VAL A 381 10.21 18.35 -3.11
CA VAL A 381 9.42 17.25 -2.54
C VAL A 381 10.34 16.19 -1.92
N PHE A 382 10.07 15.82 -0.68
CA PHE A 382 10.82 14.85 0.12
C PHE A 382 9.96 13.60 0.35
N PRO A 383 10.11 12.53 -0.45
CA PRO A 383 9.30 11.32 -0.33
C PRO A 383 9.54 10.52 0.95
N ASN A 384 10.73 10.58 1.52
CA ASN A 384 11.16 9.91 2.77
C ASN A 384 10.92 8.39 2.80
N ASN A 385 10.67 7.80 1.63
CA ASN A 385 10.47 6.37 1.44
C ASN A 385 10.80 5.98 -0.01
N LYS A 386 11.61 4.95 -0.18
CA LYS A 386 12.00 4.44 -1.52
C LYS A 386 10.81 4.08 -2.41
N ASN A 387 9.68 3.64 -1.82
CA ASN A 387 8.49 3.20 -2.56
C ASN A 387 7.62 4.38 -3.02
N ILE A 388 7.89 5.61 -2.53
CA ILE A 388 7.12 6.81 -2.85
C ILE A 388 7.83 7.68 -3.90
N ILE A 389 9.15 7.51 -4.10
CA ILE A 389 9.95 8.33 -5.02
C ILE A 389 9.34 8.35 -6.43
N LEU A 390 9.04 7.18 -7.00
CA LEU A 390 8.45 7.09 -8.34
C LEU A 390 7.08 7.78 -8.42
N ALA A 391 6.24 7.69 -7.37
CA ALA A 391 4.95 8.39 -7.34
C ALA A 391 5.14 9.91 -7.28
N ALA A 392 6.14 10.39 -6.53
CA ALA A 392 6.49 11.81 -6.48
C ALA A 392 7.00 12.31 -7.85
N GLU A 393 7.85 11.56 -8.54
CA GLU A 393 8.36 11.90 -9.87
C GLU A 393 7.24 12.01 -10.92
N GLN A 394 6.16 11.22 -10.80
CA GLN A 394 5.01 11.33 -11.71
C GLN A 394 4.23 12.64 -11.54
N THR A 395 4.43 13.41 -10.49
CA THR A 395 3.80 14.73 -10.31
C THR A 395 4.41 15.79 -11.22
N ILE A 396 5.71 15.69 -11.57
CA ILE A 396 6.44 16.68 -12.37
C ILE A 396 5.71 17.00 -13.68
N PRO A 397 5.36 16.02 -14.55
CA PRO A 397 4.68 16.32 -15.82
C PRO A 397 3.21 16.78 -15.64
N MET A 398 2.63 16.64 -14.45
CA MET A 398 1.26 17.05 -14.16
C MET A 398 1.18 18.53 -13.78
N VAL A 399 2.24 19.10 -13.19
CA VAL A 399 2.31 20.50 -12.75
C VAL A 399 2.82 21.38 -13.89
N LYS A 400 2.17 22.55 -14.11
CA LYS A 400 2.47 23.45 -15.24
C LYS A 400 2.81 24.88 -14.84
N ASP A 401 2.44 25.28 -13.63
CA ASP A 401 2.49 26.68 -13.15
C ASP A 401 3.66 26.94 -12.21
N ARG A 402 4.36 25.89 -11.78
CA ARG A 402 5.51 25.94 -10.86
C ARG A 402 6.52 24.85 -11.20
N ASN A 403 7.76 25.03 -10.77
CA ASN A 403 8.82 24.05 -10.90
C ASN A 403 8.74 23.03 -9.75
N VAL A 404 8.79 21.73 -10.05
CA VAL A 404 8.79 20.66 -9.04
C VAL A 404 10.09 19.88 -9.13
N VAL A 405 10.81 19.82 -8.03
CA VAL A 405 12.06 19.09 -7.90
C VAL A 405 11.95 18.04 -6.81
N ILE A 406 12.22 16.79 -7.15
CA ILE A 406 12.21 15.69 -6.18
C ILE A 406 13.59 15.55 -5.55
N VAL A 407 13.66 15.65 -4.22
CA VAL A 407 14.82 15.29 -3.42
C VAL A 407 14.63 13.84 -2.98
N PRO A 408 15.28 12.83 -3.60
CA PRO A 408 14.88 11.43 -3.49
C PRO A 408 15.29 10.77 -2.17
N THR A 409 14.89 11.38 -1.05
CA THR A 409 15.09 10.87 0.31
C THR A 409 14.35 9.55 0.51
N ARG A 410 14.99 8.60 1.18
CA ARG A 410 14.50 7.23 1.37
C ARG A 410 14.04 6.93 2.77
N THR A 411 14.36 7.83 3.71
CA THR A 411 14.04 7.68 5.13
C THR A 411 13.72 9.03 5.74
N ILE A 412 13.01 9.03 6.87
CA ILE A 412 12.71 10.24 7.65
C ILE A 412 13.99 10.99 8.07
N PRO A 413 15.03 10.31 8.64
CA PRO A 413 16.30 10.97 8.93
C PRO A 413 16.92 11.68 7.73
N GLN A 414 16.95 11.03 6.55
CA GLN A 414 17.46 11.68 5.34
C GLN A 414 16.70 12.93 4.96
N GLY A 415 15.36 12.93 5.10
CA GLY A 415 14.54 14.11 4.81
C GLY A 415 14.81 15.26 5.78
N MET A 416 15.02 14.95 7.05
CA MET A 416 15.37 15.96 8.07
C MET A 416 16.69 16.63 7.75
N THR A 417 17.74 15.84 7.54
CA THR A 417 19.07 16.37 7.24
C THR A 417 19.10 17.11 5.91
N ALA A 418 18.39 16.60 4.89
CA ALA A 418 18.24 17.29 3.61
C ALA A 418 17.67 18.71 3.79
N LEU A 419 16.56 18.87 4.51
CA LEU A 419 15.92 20.16 4.75
C LEU A 419 16.82 21.14 5.49
N LEU A 420 17.60 20.67 6.46
CA LEU A 420 18.57 21.51 7.22
C LEU A 420 19.72 22.03 6.36
N ASN A 421 19.97 21.43 5.18
CA ASN A 421 21.03 21.83 4.28
C ASN A 421 20.52 22.62 3.05
N PHE A 422 19.30 23.17 3.12
CA PHE A 422 18.76 24.04 2.09
C PHE A 422 19.52 25.39 2.03
N ASP A 423 19.82 25.86 0.81
CA ASP A 423 20.44 27.15 0.53
C ASP A 423 19.56 27.97 -0.45
N SER A 424 19.02 29.07 0.01
CA SER A 424 18.14 29.95 -0.80
C SER A 424 18.83 30.66 -1.94
N GLU A 425 20.16 30.68 -1.96
CA GLU A 425 20.95 31.43 -2.95
C GLU A 425 21.28 30.62 -4.22
N ILE A 426 21.01 29.31 -4.23
CA ILE A 426 21.32 28.43 -5.36
C ILE A 426 20.04 27.90 -6.05
N SER A 427 20.20 27.37 -7.28
CA SER A 427 19.07 26.85 -8.05
C SER A 427 18.38 25.65 -7.37
N PRO A 428 17.08 25.39 -7.67
CA PRO A 428 16.36 24.25 -7.09
C PRO A 428 17.05 22.90 -7.37
N GLU A 429 17.63 22.73 -8.55
CA GLU A 429 18.34 21.49 -8.95
C GLU A 429 19.67 21.37 -8.18
N SER A 430 20.40 22.47 -8.00
CA SER A 430 21.62 22.49 -7.19
C SER A 430 21.31 22.22 -5.72
N ASN A 431 20.20 22.75 -5.21
CA ASN A 431 19.71 22.44 -3.87
C ASN A 431 19.41 20.96 -3.72
N ALA A 432 18.68 20.35 -4.66
CA ALA A 432 18.39 18.91 -4.59
C ALA A 432 19.66 18.06 -4.49
N GLN A 433 20.72 18.43 -5.23
CA GLN A 433 22.00 17.74 -5.14
C GLN A 433 22.69 17.97 -3.79
N LEU A 434 22.80 19.21 -3.33
CA LEU A 434 23.41 19.57 -2.05
C LEU A 434 22.71 18.84 -0.88
N MET A 435 21.38 18.88 -0.85
CA MET A 435 20.55 18.26 0.16
C MET A 435 20.71 16.71 0.15
N MET A 436 20.80 16.09 -1.05
CA MET A 436 21.03 14.65 -1.14
C MET A 436 22.45 14.24 -0.74
N ASP A 437 23.45 15.04 -1.07
CA ASP A 437 24.83 14.79 -0.64
C ASP A 437 24.91 14.77 0.90
N ALA A 438 24.27 15.72 1.58
CA ALA A 438 24.14 15.73 3.04
C ALA A 438 23.37 14.51 3.56
N ALA A 439 22.22 14.19 2.96
CA ALA A 439 21.36 13.07 3.37
C ALA A 439 22.02 11.70 3.18
N THR A 440 22.97 11.57 2.24
CA THR A 440 23.66 10.30 1.97
C THR A 440 24.56 9.87 3.13
N GLY A 441 25.06 10.81 3.93
CA GLY A 441 25.86 10.54 5.13
C GLY A 441 25.06 10.05 6.33
N VAL A 442 23.73 10.13 6.29
CA VAL A 442 22.87 9.80 7.43
C VAL A 442 22.66 8.30 7.56
N GLY A 443 23.05 7.75 8.70
CA GLY A 443 22.71 6.39 9.09
C GLY A 443 21.27 6.31 9.62
N THR A 444 20.44 5.44 9.05
CA THR A 444 19.07 5.21 9.51
C THR A 444 18.92 3.85 10.16
N GLY A 445 18.53 3.83 11.42
CA GLY A 445 18.11 2.66 12.16
C GLY A 445 16.60 2.59 12.30
N LEU A 446 16.01 1.40 12.11
CA LEU A 446 14.58 1.17 12.26
C LEU A 446 14.34 0.00 13.20
N VAL A 447 13.46 0.14 14.17
CA VAL A 447 13.01 -0.93 15.06
C VAL A 447 11.53 -1.16 14.85
N THR A 448 11.16 -2.41 14.52
CA THR A 448 9.79 -2.81 14.22
C THR A 448 9.56 -4.26 14.64
N PHE A 449 8.43 -4.85 14.27
CA PHE A 449 8.11 -6.25 14.50
C PHE A 449 8.18 -7.06 13.19
N ALA A 450 8.39 -8.36 13.33
CA ALA A 450 8.32 -9.28 12.19
C ALA A 450 6.87 -9.56 11.84
N ALA A 451 6.45 -9.20 10.62
CA ALA A 451 5.08 -9.42 10.13
C ALA A 451 4.77 -10.89 9.82
N ARG A 452 5.79 -11.77 9.80
CA ARG A 452 5.66 -13.21 9.52
C ARG A 452 6.90 -13.97 9.98
N ASN A 453 6.74 -15.31 10.02
CA ASN A 453 7.88 -16.19 10.29
C ASN A 453 8.90 -16.12 9.15
N SER A 454 10.18 -16.02 9.49
CA SER A 454 11.29 -15.97 8.53
C SER A 454 12.57 -16.54 9.14
N GLU A 455 13.66 -16.58 8.37
CA GLU A 455 14.98 -16.98 8.84
C GLU A 455 16.02 -15.94 8.44
N PHE A 456 16.87 -15.53 9.39
CA PHE A 456 17.95 -14.60 9.17
C PHE A 456 19.22 -15.05 9.89
N GLY A 457 20.33 -15.16 9.15
CA GLY A 457 21.62 -15.56 9.70
C GLY A 457 21.59 -16.92 10.42
N GLY A 458 20.77 -17.87 9.96
CA GLY A 458 20.59 -19.19 10.57
C GLY A 458 19.71 -19.18 11.83
N LYS A 459 19.11 -18.03 12.20
CA LYS A 459 18.16 -17.92 13.31
C LYS A 459 16.74 -17.82 12.78
N LYS A 460 15.82 -18.58 13.38
CA LYS A 460 14.39 -18.48 13.09
C LYS A 460 13.83 -17.22 13.76
N ILE A 461 13.16 -16.38 12.98
CA ILE A 461 12.40 -15.23 13.42
C ILE A 461 10.94 -15.64 13.41
N LYS A 462 10.23 -15.41 14.50
CA LYS A 462 8.80 -15.65 14.61
C LYS A 462 8.04 -14.35 14.34
N GLU A 463 6.84 -14.48 13.81
CA GLU A 463 5.90 -13.39 13.74
C GLU A 463 5.74 -12.73 15.11
N GLY A 464 5.80 -11.39 15.16
CA GLY A 464 5.77 -10.60 16.38
C GLY A 464 7.13 -10.41 17.08
N ASP A 465 8.20 -11.10 16.69
CA ASP A 465 9.53 -10.81 17.22
C ASP A 465 9.98 -9.39 16.85
N ILE A 466 10.67 -8.71 17.78
CA ILE A 466 11.22 -7.37 17.51
C ILE A 466 12.45 -7.51 16.61
N ILE A 467 12.45 -6.78 15.52
CA ILE A 467 13.55 -6.75 14.56
C ILE A 467 14.10 -5.32 14.42
N ALA A 468 15.40 -5.21 14.20
CA ALA A 468 16.03 -3.93 13.91
C ALA A 468 16.82 -3.98 12.60
N LEU A 469 16.67 -2.91 11.84
CA LEU A 469 17.28 -2.74 10.53
C LEU A 469 18.27 -1.57 10.60
N GLU A 470 19.46 -1.80 10.07
CA GLU A 470 20.49 -0.78 9.84
C GLU A 470 20.55 -0.47 8.33
N ASN A 471 20.22 0.75 7.96
CA ASN A 471 20.18 1.19 6.56
C ASN A 471 19.38 0.21 5.65
N GLY A 472 18.23 -0.27 6.17
CA GLY A 472 17.33 -1.20 5.48
C GLY A 472 17.76 -2.66 5.50
N LYS A 473 18.88 -3.01 6.17
CA LYS A 473 19.32 -4.41 6.34
C LYS A 473 18.99 -4.89 7.75
N LEU A 474 18.35 -6.04 7.86
CA LEU A 474 18.07 -6.67 9.14
C LEU A 474 19.39 -7.05 9.82
N THR A 475 19.62 -6.61 11.06
CA THR A 475 20.86 -6.86 11.81
C THR A 475 20.61 -7.44 13.19
N ILE A 476 19.45 -7.15 13.80
CA ILE A 476 19.16 -7.53 15.19
C ILE A 476 17.78 -8.17 15.27
N THR A 477 17.65 -9.19 16.10
CA THR A 477 16.39 -9.77 16.57
C THR A 477 16.37 -9.74 18.09
N GLU A 478 15.29 -9.23 18.68
CA GLU A 478 15.10 -9.04 20.12
C GLU A 478 13.65 -9.31 20.53
N LYS A 479 13.38 -9.25 21.83
CA LYS A 479 12.02 -9.33 22.39
C LYS A 479 11.51 -8.02 22.96
N ASN A 480 12.39 -7.03 23.08
CA ASN A 480 12.07 -5.73 23.67
C ASN A 480 12.59 -4.63 22.75
N PRO A 481 11.74 -3.66 22.35
CA PRO A 481 12.10 -2.60 21.41
C PRO A 481 13.17 -1.65 21.96
N VAL A 482 13.18 -1.34 23.27
CA VAL A 482 14.20 -0.51 23.92
C VAL A 482 15.58 -1.16 23.82
N LYS A 483 15.68 -2.47 24.14
CA LYS A 483 16.93 -3.21 23.99
C LYS A 483 17.38 -3.30 22.53
N ALA A 484 16.42 -3.41 21.61
CA ALA A 484 16.71 -3.48 20.17
C ALA A 484 17.35 -2.17 19.68
N VAL A 485 16.76 -1.01 19.99
CA VAL A 485 17.28 0.29 19.54
C VAL A 485 18.63 0.63 20.17
N VAL A 486 18.85 0.30 21.46
CA VAL A 486 20.14 0.51 22.12
C VAL A 486 21.24 -0.37 21.51
N LYS A 487 20.91 -1.63 21.14
CA LYS A 487 21.87 -2.49 20.41
C LYS A 487 22.13 -1.98 19.01
N LEU A 488 21.09 -1.50 18.32
CA LEU A 488 21.20 -0.94 16.97
C LEU A 488 22.12 0.31 16.98
N ALA A 489 21.93 1.22 17.91
CA ALA A 489 22.79 2.39 18.08
C ALA A 489 24.27 1.99 18.33
N LYS A 490 24.51 0.91 19.09
CA LYS A 490 25.87 0.39 19.31
C LYS A 490 26.58 -0.05 18.03
N ASN A 491 25.82 -0.56 17.06
CA ASN A 491 26.38 -0.98 15.78
C ASN A 491 26.62 0.21 14.85
N MET A 492 25.74 1.22 14.90
CA MET A 492 25.74 2.33 13.96
C MET A 492 26.64 3.51 14.38
N VAL A 493 26.75 3.77 15.69
CA VAL A 493 27.53 4.90 16.21
C VAL A 493 29.02 4.66 16.08
N THR A 494 29.71 5.57 15.40
CA THR A 494 31.16 5.57 15.18
C THR A 494 31.86 6.64 16.02
N ARG A 495 33.17 6.83 15.83
CA ARG A 495 33.93 7.92 16.48
C ARG A 495 33.58 9.30 15.90
N ASP A 496 33.13 9.32 14.65
CA ASP A 496 32.82 10.52 13.89
C ASP A 496 31.36 10.96 14.02
N THR A 497 30.55 10.17 14.76
CA THR A 497 29.13 10.49 15.01
C THR A 497 29.01 11.68 15.95
N SER A 498 28.35 12.74 15.50
CA SER A 498 28.10 13.97 16.23
C SER A 498 26.69 14.06 16.81
N PHE A 499 25.71 13.50 16.10
CA PHE A 499 24.29 13.59 16.49
C PHE A 499 23.61 12.22 16.44
N ILE A 500 22.73 11.99 17.42
CA ILE A 500 21.82 10.87 17.49
C ILE A 500 20.41 11.42 17.73
N THR A 501 19.49 11.22 16.81
CA THR A 501 18.09 11.55 17.02
C THR A 501 17.29 10.25 17.17
N LEU A 502 16.68 10.06 18.33
CA LEU A 502 15.79 8.94 18.64
C LEU A 502 14.33 9.39 18.48
N ILE A 503 13.62 8.83 17.52
CA ILE A 503 12.22 9.14 17.25
C ILE A 503 11.37 7.94 17.64
N TYR A 504 10.37 8.12 18.54
CA TYR A 504 9.52 7.02 18.98
C TYR A 504 8.11 7.08 18.40
N GLY A 505 7.55 5.90 18.10
CA GLY A 505 6.25 5.69 17.49
C GLY A 505 5.10 5.63 18.51
N ASN A 506 3.89 5.51 17.99
CA ASN A 506 2.64 5.46 18.77
C ASN A 506 2.52 4.23 19.69
N ASP A 507 3.22 3.14 19.37
CA ASP A 507 3.20 1.88 20.12
C ASP A 507 4.28 1.82 21.22
N ILE A 508 4.98 2.93 21.49
CA ILE A 508 5.97 3.08 22.57
C ILE A 508 5.48 4.08 23.60
N SER A 509 5.49 3.67 24.87
CA SER A 509 5.18 4.56 25.98
C SER A 509 6.26 5.63 26.14
N GLU A 510 5.88 6.81 26.64
CA GLU A 510 6.85 7.89 26.90
C GLU A 510 7.92 7.46 27.93
N GLU A 511 7.58 6.56 28.86
CA GLU A 511 8.48 5.99 29.85
C GLU A 511 9.56 5.10 29.19
N ASP A 512 9.14 4.22 28.27
CA ASP A 512 10.07 3.37 27.50
C ASP A 512 10.95 4.21 26.58
N ALA A 513 10.38 5.24 25.94
CA ALA A 513 11.14 6.18 25.11
C ALA A 513 12.22 6.92 25.92
N LYS A 514 11.87 7.42 27.13
CA LYS A 514 12.82 8.05 28.05
C LYS A 514 13.88 7.07 28.54
N THR A 515 13.51 5.80 28.76
CA THR A 515 14.46 4.74 29.16
C THR A 515 15.49 4.52 28.04
N ALA A 516 15.03 4.38 26.80
CA ALA A 516 15.93 4.24 25.64
C ALA A 516 16.84 5.47 25.47
N PHE A 517 16.29 6.68 25.59
CA PHE A 517 17.03 7.92 25.52
C PHE A 517 18.11 8.02 26.60
N ASN A 518 17.80 7.71 27.86
CA ASN A 518 18.75 7.75 28.96
C ASN A 518 19.88 6.74 28.73
N GLU A 519 19.58 5.50 28.31
CA GLU A 519 20.61 4.50 28.01
C GLU A 519 21.54 4.92 26.86
N LEU A 520 21.02 5.63 25.85
CA LEU A 520 21.82 6.19 24.76
C LEU A 520 22.66 7.37 25.24
N SER A 521 22.08 8.29 26.04
CA SER A 521 22.76 9.46 26.58
C SER A 521 23.88 9.06 27.54
N ASP A 522 23.65 8.11 28.44
CA ASP A 522 24.67 7.58 29.34
C ASP A 522 25.85 6.96 28.58
N LYS A 523 25.56 6.35 27.43
CA LYS A 523 26.58 5.63 26.67
C LYS A 523 27.35 6.52 25.68
N PHE A 524 26.68 7.46 25.03
CA PHE A 524 27.24 8.25 23.93
C PHE A 524 27.29 9.75 24.23
N GLY A 525 26.49 10.26 25.17
CA GLY A 525 26.29 11.69 25.42
C GLY A 525 27.54 12.48 25.86
N SER A 526 28.65 11.77 26.20
CA SER A 526 29.93 12.46 26.47
C SER A 526 30.60 13.01 25.19
N ARG A 527 30.18 12.58 24.00
CA ARG A 527 30.82 12.95 22.73
C ARG A 527 29.82 13.15 21.58
N THR A 528 28.56 12.88 21.79
CA THR A 528 27.51 12.86 20.76
C THR A 528 26.27 13.48 21.38
N ASP A 529 25.66 14.44 20.70
CA ASP A 529 24.37 15.00 21.13
C ASP A 529 23.24 14.01 20.86
N VAL A 530 22.48 13.69 21.90
CA VAL A 530 21.36 12.76 21.82
C VAL A 530 20.05 13.52 22.00
N THR A 531 19.12 13.38 21.06
CA THR A 531 17.82 14.05 21.09
C THR A 531 16.69 13.01 21.01
N LEU A 532 15.63 13.24 21.80
CA LEU A 532 14.41 12.43 21.78
C LEU A 532 13.27 13.23 21.14
N VAL A 533 12.64 12.62 20.14
CA VAL A 533 11.51 13.21 19.41
C VAL A 533 10.30 12.27 19.45
N LYS A 534 9.13 12.83 19.70
CA LYS A 534 7.87 12.11 19.58
C LYS A 534 7.43 12.15 18.12
N GLY A 535 7.43 10.99 17.43
CA GLY A 535 7.06 10.91 16.03
C GLY A 535 5.62 10.48 15.80
N ASP A 536 5.04 9.74 16.73
CA ASP A 536 3.70 9.11 16.62
C ASP A 536 3.55 8.25 15.34
N GLN A 537 4.67 7.82 14.74
CA GLN A 537 4.63 6.99 13.55
C GLN A 537 4.10 5.58 13.87
N PRO A 538 3.28 5.00 12.97
CA PRO A 538 2.86 3.61 13.06
C PRO A 538 3.99 2.68 12.62
N VAL A 539 3.88 1.38 12.92
CA VAL A 539 4.76 0.30 12.44
C VAL A 539 6.15 0.30 13.05
N TYR A 540 6.80 1.46 13.15
CA TYR A 540 8.12 1.58 13.74
C TYR A 540 8.05 2.02 15.20
N TYR A 541 8.50 1.15 16.09
CA TYR A 541 8.68 1.48 17.51
C TYR A 541 9.68 2.62 17.69
N PHE A 542 10.81 2.53 16.97
CA PHE A 542 11.82 3.59 16.95
C PHE A 542 12.39 3.79 15.56
N ILE A 543 12.65 5.04 15.23
CA ILE A 543 13.51 5.48 14.12
C ILE A 543 14.73 6.16 14.75
N LEU A 544 15.91 5.76 14.31
CA LEU A 544 17.18 6.27 14.79
C LEU A 544 17.92 6.98 13.66
N SER A 545 18.25 8.25 13.82
CA SER A 545 19.20 8.97 12.98
C SER A 545 20.57 8.96 13.64
N VAL A 546 21.60 8.72 12.86
CA VAL A 546 23.00 8.75 13.29
C VAL A 546 23.79 9.56 12.27
N GLU A 547 24.35 10.70 12.72
CA GLU A 547 25.02 11.69 11.87
C GLU A 547 26.41 12.08 12.40
#